data_d4829ecfc08589c8f6d3f60e496cf3d5
#
_entry.id   d4829ecfc08589c8f6d3f60e496cf3d5
#
_cell.length_a   1.000
_cell.length_b   1.000
_cell.length_c   1.000
_cell.angle_alpha   90.00
_cell.angle_beta   90.00
_cell.angle_gamma   90.00
#
_symmetry.space_group_name_H-M   'P 1'
#
loop_
_entity.id
_entity.type
_entity.pdbx_description
1 polymer ?
#
loop_
_entity_poly.entity_id
_entity_poly.type
_entity_poly.pdbx_seq_one_letter_code
_entity_poly.pdbx_strand_id
1 'polypeptide(L)'
;MNSSEGKKPKQRILHVDDDPDVRLLMAGSLQEFGYLVATAGTVAEALQLAKGLKFSLCILDVRLPDGTGIELCKQLRELQPSVPIVYYSAYADDASQQEALSVCGDAYIKKPFSIHEWQKTIAGFLGNQDAEDPPA
;
A
#
# COMPACT_ATOMS: atom_id res chain seq x y z
N MET A 1 -21.49 24.02 11.79
CA MET A 1 -21.20 22.63 11.95
C MET A 1 -20.23 22.15 10.87
N ASN A 2 -19.37 21.36 11.27
CA ASN A 2 -18.35 20.89 10.39
C ASN A 2 -18.85 19.72 9.55
N SER A 3 -18.70 19.82 8.24
CA SER A 3 -19.14 18.77 7.35
C SER A 3 -18.35 17.47 7.54
N SER A 4 -17.22 17.51 8.24
CA SER A 4 -16.47 16.29 8.50
C SER A 4 -17.05 15.47 9.64
N GLU A 5 -18.00 16.01 10.36
CA GLU A 5 -18.62 15.31 11.48
C GLU A 5 -19.37 14.10 10.95
N GLY A 6 -19.09 12.92 11.49
CA GLY A 6 -19.70 11.69 11.04
C GLY A 6 -19.03 11.04 9.84
N LYS A 7 -18.09 11.72 9.23
CA LYS A 7 -17.34 11.12 8.12
C LYS A 7 -16.12 10.36 8.65
N LYS A 8 -15.83 9.23 8.03
CA LYS A 8 -14.61 8.50 8.36
C LYS A 8 -13.41 9.31 7.88
N PRO A 9 -12.32 9.34 8.65
CA PRO A 9 -11.08 9.94 8.16
C PRO A 9 -10.64 9.19 6.91
N LYS A 10 -10.04 9.92 5.97
CA LYS A 10 -9.49 9.30 4.78
C LYS A 10 -8.39 8.33 5.17
N GLN A 11 -8.38 7.20 4.51
CA GLN A 11 -7.36 6.19 4.70
C GLN A 11 -6.14 6.54 3.86
N ARG A 12 -4.97 6.27 4.40
CA ARG A 12 -3.70 6.60 3.74
C ARG A 12 -2.99 5.34 3.30
N ILE A 13 -2.52 5.36 2.06
CA ILE A 13 -1.79 4.24 1.47
C ILE A 13 -0.35 4.66 1.24
N LEU A 14 0.59 3.80 1.63
CA LEU A 14 1.99 3.96 1.30
C LEU A 14 2.31 3.10 0.08
N HIS A 15 2.90 3.71 -0.93
CA HIS A 15 3.36 2.97 -2.11
C HIS A 15 4.86 3.13 -2.25
N VAL A 16 5.58 2.02 -2.27
CA VAL A 16 7.04 2.00 -2.35
C VAL A 16 7.47 1.28 -3.61
N ASP A 17 8.11 2.02 -4.51
CA ASP A 17 8.58 1.51 -5.79
C ASP A 17 9.69 2.45 -6.26
N ASP A 18 10.78 1.93 -6.77
CA ASP A 18 11.89 2.77 -7.20
C ASP A 18 11.64 3.46 -8.55
N ASP A 19 10.63 3.05 -9.29
CA ASP A 19 10.28 3.68 -10.55
C ASP A 19 9.39 4.91 -10.31
N PRO A 20 9.89 6.12 -10.61
CA PRO A 20 9.11 7.34 -10.36
C PRO A 20 7.83 7.42 -11.19
N ASP A 21 7.81 6.83 -12.38
CA ASP A 21 6.61 6.85 -13.21
C ASP A 21 5.53 5.97 -12.62
N VAL A 22 5.92 4.82 -12.10
CA VAL A 22 4.98 3.91 -11.43
C VAL A 22 4.41 4.58 -10.18
N ARG A 23 5.27 5.25 -9.40
CA ARG A 23 4.81 5.97 -8.21
C ARG A 23 3.79 7.07 -8.57
N LEU A 24 4.10 7.84 -9.60
CA LEU A 24 3.25 8.95 -10.00
C LEU A 24 1.87 8.46 -10.47
N LEU A 25 1.86 7.43 -11.30
CA LEU A 25 0.62 6.87 -11.82
C LEU A 25 -0.23 6.27 -10.72
N MET A 26 0.38 5.49 -9.84
CA MET A 26 -0.33 4.86 -8.74
C MET A 26 -0.91 5.92 -7.80
N ALA A 27 -0.11 6.93 -7.43
CA ALA A 27 -0.57 7.98 -6.53
C ALA A 27 -1.79 8.71 -7.11
N GLY A 28 -1.72 9.08 -8.38
CA GLY A 28 -2.84 9.77 -9.01
C GLY A 28 -4.11 8.94 -9.02
N SER A 29 -3.97 7.67 -9.35
CA SER A 29 -5.12 6.77 -9.41
C SER A 29 -5.74 6.53 -8.04
N LEU A 30 -4.91 6.29 -7.04
CA LEU A 30 -5.41 6.05 -5.69
C LEU A 30 -6.06 7.29 -5.08
N GLN A 31 -5.54 8.46 -5.40
CA GLN A 31 -6.14 9.72 -4.96
C GLN A 31 -7.52 9.90 -5.57
N GLU A 32 -7.69 9.51 -6.82
CA GLU A 32 -9.01 9.55 -7.46
C GLU A 32 -10.01 8.62 -6.77
N PHE A 33 -9.53 7.52 -6.19
CA PHE A 33 -10.40 6.61 -5.44
C PHE A 33 -10.72 7.14 -4.04
N GLY A 34 -10.16 8.27 -3.64
CA GLY A 34 -10.45 8.89 -2.35
C GLY A 34 -9.44 8.64 -1.25
N TYR A 35 -8.30 8.04 -1.56
CA TYR A 35 -7.27 7.76 -0.57
C TYR A 35 -6.25 8.88 -0.49
N LEU A 36 -5.66 9.05 0.69
CA LEU A 36 -4.44 9.83 0.83
C LEU A 36 -3.28 8.90 0.44
N VAL A 37 -2.27 9.44 -0.22
CA VAL A 37 -1.16 8.61 -0.72
C VAL A 37 0.16 9.23 -0.34
N ALA A 38 1.07 8.40 0.17
CA ALA A 38 2.47 8.75 0.32
C ALA A 38 3.28 7.78 -0.50
N THR A 39 4.34 8.26 -1.14
CA THR A 39 5.18 7.41 -1.98
C THR A 39 6.63 7.48 -1.53
N ALA A 40 7.35 6.41 -1.74
CA ALA A 40 8.77 6.33 -1.44
C ALA A 40 9.47 5.50 -2.52
N GLY A 41 10.72 5.83 -2.81
CA GLY A 41 11.52 5.09 -3.79
C GLY A 41 12.53 4.15 -3.15
N THR A 42 12.69 4.19 -1.82
CA THR A 42 13.69 3.41 -1.10
C THR A 42 13.11 2.91 0.23
N VAL A 43 13.77 1.92 0.80
CA VAL A 43 13.44 1.43 2.14
C VAL A 43 13.57 2.57 3.15
N ALA A 44 14.65 3.32 3.09
CA ALA A 44 14.89 4.40 4.04
C ALA A 44 13.80 5.47 4.01
N GLU A 45 13.38 5.88 2.81
CA GLU A 45 12.30 6.86 2.69
C GLU A 45 10.99 6.33 3.24
N ALA A 46 10.68 5.07 2.95
CA ALA A 46 9.44 4.45 3.43
C ALA A 46 9.41 4.41 4.96
N LEU A 47 10.52 4.04 5.59
CA LEU A 47 10.59 3.98 7.04
C LEU A 47 10.48 5.36 7.67
N GLN A 48 11.09 6.36 7.04
CA GLN A 48 10.99 7.72 7.53
C GLN A 48 9.54 8.21 7.53
N LEU A 49 8.81 7.91 6.45
CA LEU A 49 7.39 8.24 6.37
C LEU A 49 6.58 7.51 7.43
N ALA A 50 6.87 6.24 7.64
CA ALA A 50 6.10 5.41 8.59
C ALA A 50 6.31 5.82 10.05
N LYS A 51 7.39 6.51 10.35
CA LYS A 51 7.62 7.04 11.69
C LYS A 51 6.71 8.22 12.01
N GLY A 52 6.27 8.95 10.98
CA GLY A 52 5.46 10.14 11.17
C GLY A 52 4.02 10.03 10.73
N LEU A 53 3.70 9.04 9.91
CA LEU A 53 2.36 8.88 9.34
C LEU A 53 1.86 7.47 9.60
N LYS A 54 0.58 7.37 9.92
CA LYS A 54 -0.06 6.06 10.06
C LYS A 54 -0.66 5.66 8.73
N PHE A 55 -0.40 4.42 8.32
CA PHE A 55 -0.91 3.90 7.06
C PHE A 55 -2.01 2.87 7.28
N SER A 56 -2.95 2.85 6.35
CA SER A 56 -4.03 1.87 6.33
C SER A 56 -3.66 0.67 5.46
N LEU A 57 -2.75 0.87 4.51
CA LEU A 57 -2.27 -0.18 3.61
C LEU A 57 -0.90 0.22 3.09
N CYS A 58 -0.02 -0.75 2.93
CA CYS A 58 1.28 -0.54 2.27
C CYS A 58 1.36 -1.43 1.04
N ILE A 59 1.80 -0.85 -0.07
CA ILE A 59 2.04 -1.56 -1.32
C ILE A 59 3.54 -1.45 -1.60
N LEU A 60 4.23 -2.59 -1.61
CA LEU A 60 5.70 -2.62 -1.65
C LEU A 60 6.22 -3.39 -2.85
N ASP A 61 7.18 -2.81 -3.56
CA ASP A 61 7.98 -3.59 -4.49
C ASP A 61 8.92 -4.48 -3.69
N VAL A 62 9.26 -5.64 -4.23
CA VAL A 62 10.15 -6.59 -3.56
C VAL A 62 11.61 -6.16 -3.68
N ARG A 63 12.01 -5.57 -4.80
CA ARG A 63 13.38 -5.12 -5.02
C ARG A 63 13.45 -3.61 -4.96
N LEU A 64 14.28 -3.12 -4.06
CA LEU A 64 14.48 -1.68 -3.87
C LEU A 64 15.98 -1.38 -3.89
N PRO A 65 16.38 -0.15 -4.18
CA PRO A 65 17.81 0.17 -4.31
C PRO A 65 18.64 -0.10 -3.07
N ASP A 66 18.02 0.02 -1.88
CA ASP A 66 18.70 -0.10 -0.60
C ASP A 66 18.21 -1.29 0.23
N GLY A 67 17.54 -2.26 -0.38
CA GLY A 67 17.11 -3.43 0.35
C GLY A 67 15.98 -4.16 -0.35
N THR A 68 15.18 -4.88 0.41
CA THR A 68 14.08 -5.64 -0.13
C THR A 68 12.76 -5.23 0.49
N GLY A 69 11.68 -5.43 -0.25
CA GLY A 69 10.33 -5.22 0.29
C GLY A 69 10.02 -6.14 1.46
N ILE A 70 10.63 -7.32 1.51
CA ILE A 70 10.41 -8.27 2.60
C ILE A 70 11.00 -7.71 3.91
N GLU A 71 12.23 -7.20 3.84
CA GLU A 71 12.83 -6.55 5.00
C GLU A 71 12.05 -5.32 5.43
N LEU A 72 11.63 -4.53 4.45
CA LEU A 72 10.80 -3.35 4.72
C LEU A 72 9.48 -3.74 5.38
N CYS A 73 8.85 -4.81 4.92
CA CYS A 73 7.62 -5.32 5.50
C CYS A 73 7.78 -5.59 6.99
N LYS A 74 8.85 -6.30 7.36
CA LYS A 74 9.12 -6.62 8.76
C LYS A 74 9.26 -5.35 9.60
N GLN A 75 10.00 -4.38 9.10
CA GLN A 75 10.22 -3.14 9.82
C GLN A 75 8.96 -2.29 9.92
N LEU A 76 8.15 -2.26 8.86
CA LEU A 76 6.87 -1.58 8.89
C LEU A 76 5.94 -2.20 9.93
N ARG A 77 5.94 -3.54 10.03
CA ARG A 77 5.13 -4.24 11.02
C ARG A 77 5.57 -3.96 12.44
N GLU A 78 6.85 -3.67 12.66
CA GLU A 78 7.32 -3.24 13.97
C GLU A 78 6.78 -1.85 14.32
N LEU A 79 6.71 -0.97 13.35
CA LEU A 79 6.21 0.39 13.56
C LEU A 79 4.68 0.44 13.59
N GLN A 80 4.03 -0.35 12.77
CA GLN A 80 2.58 -0.36 12.60
C GLN A 80 2.08 -1.81 12.51
N PRO A 81 1.91 -2.48 13.66
CA PRO A 81 1.70 -3.93 13.68
C PRO A 81 0.50 -4.47 12.91
N SER A 82 -0.54 -3.67 12.78
CA SER A 82 -1.77 -4.13 12.15
C SER A 82 -1.93 -3.75 10.70
N VAL A 83 -0.94 -3.06 10.11
CA VAL A 83 -1.09 -2.56 8.73
C VAL A 83 -1.09 -3.71 7.74
N PRO A 84 -2.07 -3.78 6.84
CA PRO A 84 -2.02 -4.73 5.73
C PRO A 84 -0.88 -4.37 4.77
N ILE A 85 -0.18 -5.38 4.28
CA ILE A 85 0.94 -5.17 3.36
C ILE A 85 0.79 -6.08 2.16
N VAL A 86 0.85 -5.46 0.97
CA VAL A 86 0.71 -6.14 -0.31
C VAL A 86 1.99 -5.91 -1.11
N TYR A 87 2.60 -6.97 -1.59
CA TYR A 87 3.71 -6.82 -2.53
C TYR A 87 3.19 -6.60 -3.93
N TYR A 88 3.88 -5.76 -4.69
CA TYR A 88 3.56 -5.48 -6.09
C TYR A 88 4.86 -5.48 -6.87
N SER A 89 5.12 -6.56 -7.63
CA SER A 89 6.42 -6.75 -8.23
C SER A 89 6.34 -7.44 -9.59
N ALA A 90 7.30 -7.12 -10.44
CA ALA A 90 7.47 -7.81 -11.71
C ALA A 90 8.14 -9.19 -11.51
N TYR A 91 8.81 -9.38 -10.38
CA TYR A 91 9.53 -10.62 -10.08
C TYR A 91 8.62 -11.52 -9.27
N ALA A 92 7.89 -12.35 -9.97
CA ALA A 92 6.81 -13.07 -9.30
C ALA A 92 6.72 -14.52 -9.78
N ASP A 93 7.82 -15.27 -9.68
CA ASP A 93 7.65 -16.71 -9.80
C ASP A 93 7.01 -17.23 -8.49
N ASP A 94 6.43 -18.41 -8.56
CA ASP A 94 5.67 -18.95 -7.43
C ASP A 94 6.52 -19.12 -6.18
N ALA A 95 7.76 -19.54 -6.35
CA ALA A 95 8.66 -19.77 -5.22
C ALA A 95 8.97 -18.43 -4.50
N SER A 96 9.24 -17.38 -5.27
CA SER A 96 9.52 -16.07 -4.69
C SER A 96 8.30 -15.49 -3.98
N GLN A 97 7.12 -15.69 -4.53
CA GLN A 97 5.89 -15.24 -3.89
C GLN A 97 5.67 -15.96 -2.56
N GLN A 98 5.83 -17.28 -2.56
CA GLN A 98 5.63 -18.07 -1.36
C GLN A 98 6.65 -17.70 -0.28
N GLU A 99 7.90 -17.49 -0.68
CA GLU A 99 8.93 -17.08 0.26
C GLU A 99 8.58 -15.75 0.91
N ALA A 100 8.22 -14.76 0.10
CA ALA A 100 7.87 -13.44 0.62
C ALA A 100 6.72 -13.52 1.61
N LEU A 101 5.64 -14.19 1.22
CA LEU A 101 4.45 -14.29 2.07
C LEU A 101 4.68 -15.12 3.32
N SER A 102 5.57 -16.10 3.26
CA SER A 102 5.88 -16.91 4.45
C SER A 102 6.63 -16.11 5.51
N VAL A 103 7.36 -15.08 5.11
CA VAL A 103 8.13 -14.24 6.02
C VAL A 103 7.29 -13.07 6.54
N CYS A 104 6.60 -12.38 5.63
CA CYS A 104 5.84 -11.18 5.98
C CYS A 104 4.92 -10.83 4.81
N GLY A 105 3.81 -10.17 5.10
CA GLY A 105 2.91 -9.68 4.07
C GLY A 105 1.62 -10.46 3.98
N ASP A 106 0.62 -9.82 3.39
CA ASP A 106 -0.74 -10.36 3.33
C ASP A 106 -1.14 -10.83 1.94
N ALA A 107 -0.53 -10.27 0.91
CA ALA A 107 -0.83 -10.66 -0.47
C ALA A 107 0.34 -10.29 -1.38
N TYR A 108 0.39 -10.92 -2.53
CA TYR A 108 1.41 -10.66 -3.53
C TYR A 108 0.72 -10.50 -4.88
N ILE A 109 0.95 -9.36 -5.51
CA ILE A 109 0.34 -9.04 -6.79
C ILE A 109 1.44 -8.85 -7.82
N LYS A 110 1.27 -9.53 -8.95
CA LYS A 110 2.23 -9.51 -10.02
C LYS A 110 1.97 -8.34 -10.95
N LYS A 111 3.02 -7.61 -11.33
CA LYS A 111 2.90 -6.57 -12.35
C LYS A 111 2.73 -7.18 -13.74
N PRO A 112 1.95 -6.59 -14.61
CA PRO A 112 1.10 -5.42 -14.40
C PRO A 112 -0.26 -5.80 -13.82
N PHE A 113 -0.86 -4.87 -13.09
CA PHE A 113 -2.16 -5.05 -12.48
C PHE A 113 -2.98 -3.80 -12.81
N SER A 114 -4.20 -3.97 -13.28
CA SER A 114 -4.99 -2.82 -13.74
C SER A 114 -5.45 -1.99 -12.56
N ILE A 115 -5.73 -0.72 -12.84
CA ILE A 115 -6.18 0.18 -11.79
C ILE A 115 -7.55 -0.23 -11.25
N HIS A 116 -8.40 -0.82 -12.09
CA HIS A 116 -9.68 -1.35 -11.65
C HIS A 116 -9.50 -2.52 -10.70
N GLU A 117 -8.55 -3.40 -10.99
CA GLU A 117 -8.24 -4.51 -10.11
C GLU A 117 -7.67 -4.01 -8.78
N TRP A 118 -6.84 -2.97 -8.83
CA TRP A 118 -6.33 -2.33 -7.61
C TRP A 118 -7.46 -1.76 -6.77
N GLN A 119 -8.43 -1.10 -7.39
CA GLN A 119 -9.56 -0.55 -6.66
C GLN A 119 -10.29 -1.63 -5.88
N LYS A 120 -10.56 -2.77 -6.53
CA LYS A 120 -11.22 -3.90 -5.87
C LYS A 120 -10.38 -4.51 -4.76
N THR A 121 -9.10 -4.68 -5.02
CA THR A 121 -8.19 -5.29 -4.05
C THR A 121 -8.08 -4.42 -2.81
N ILE A 122 -7.91 -3.13 -2.98
CA ILE A 122 -7.81 -2.20 -1.86
C ILE A 122 -9.12 -2.16 -1.07
N ALA A 123 -10.25 -2.14 -1.76
CA ALA A 123 -11.55 -2.17 -1.09
C ALA A 123 -11.72 -3.45 -0.28
N GLY A 124 -11.14 -4.56 -0.74
CA GLY A 124 -11.16 -5.81 0.00
C GLY A 124 -10.40 -5.74 1.33
N PHE A 125 -9.34 -4.94 1.40
CA PHE A 125 -8.59 -4.75 2.64
C PHE A 125 -9.18 -3.66 3.52
N LEU A 126 -9.69 -2.58 2.93
CA LEU A 126 -10.01 -1.35 3.67
C LEU A 126 -11.50 -0.99 3.67
N GLY A 127 -12.28 -1.71 2.91
CA GLY A 127 -13.64 -1.27 2.61
C GLY A 127 -13.62 -0.22 1.50
N ASN A 128 -14.77 0.10 0.96
CA ASN A 128 -14.87 1.06 -0.12
C ASN A 128 -14.78 2.48 0.44
N GLN A 129 -13.74 3.20 0.07
CA GLN A 129 -13.51 4.55 0.57
C GLN A 129 -14.63 5.51 0.15
N ASP A 130 -15.18 5.31 -1.04
CA ASP A 130 -16.25 6.15 -1.56
C ASP A 130 -17.63 5.70 -1.13
N ALA A 131 -17.74 4.49 -0.62
CA ALA A 131 -19.00 4.02 -0.08
C ALA A 131 -19.17 4.71 1.26
N GLU A 132 -19.79 5.84 1.23
CA GLU A 132 -20.26 6.43 2.45
C GLU A 132 -20.92 5.36 3.26
N ASP A 133 -21.18 5.66 4.49
CA ASP A 133 -21.98 4.72 5.24
C ASP A 133 -23.14 4.30 4.37
N PRO A 134 -23.38 3.00 4.25
CA PRO A 134 -24.51 2.58 3.47
C PRO A 134 -25.75 3.30 3.97
N PRO A 135 -26.60 3.70 3.08
CA PRO A 135 -27.85 4.26 3.52
C PRO A 135 -28.50 3.22 4.41
N ALA A 136 -28.93 3.69 5.49
CA ALA A 136 -29.51 2.82 6.50
C ALA A 136 -30.61 1.96 5.90
#